data_9f60d68f915d9d3caa729899823ad9b2
#
_entry.id   9f60d68f915d9d3caa729899823ad9b2
#
_cell.length_a   1.000
_cell.length_b   1.000
_cell.length_c   1.000
_cell.angle_alpha   90.00
_cell.angle_beta   90.00
_cell.angle_gamma   90.00
#
_symmetry.space_group_name_H-M   'P 1'
#
loop_
_entity.id
_entity.type
_entity.pdbx_description
1 polymer ?
#
loop_
_entity_poly.entity_id
_entity_poly.type
_entity_poly.pdbx_seq_one_letter_code
_entity_poly.pdbx_strand_id
1 'polypeptide(L)'
;GRLKSFYFEYNYAMYHFNLDIEKYTKKLEKIEEDENQDHLLDKQKREMALRECQSIRQICSSSIQPLYFVRDSVTDQAFYYFKITSKKQETIVNFTSEQISSPAKLKTRLLSVLSGANWTGNQNDLDHFITRIEDLKTVLTIDFVGYSREHETYIFEKYAVHKGQVIPINEHDFFKVKRQEIKTLASSPAITLNPKKQFDPSWWNDFHKVRGAKGIVALAWWMGSYFAEQIRAMHSSYPFMEMVGEASAGKSRLSELMGKRSGRKDYEGFDPNKGSFAGIYRNFGKVSNLPTVLIEADRNDVNGNSVQKSKFSWDELKDMFNGRTIRTMGVKTSGNETHE
;
A
#
# COMPACT_ATOMS: atom_id res chain seq x y z
N GLY A 1 38.42 -11.79 15.28
CA GLY A 1 37.92 -13.03 14.69
C GLY A 1 37.98 -12.95 13.18
N ARG A 2 38.55 -13.96 12.51
CA ARG A 2 38.57 -14.01 11.04
C ARG A 2 37.17 -14.40 10.55
N LEU A 3 36.56 -13.53 9.70
CA LEU A 3 35.30 -13.84 9.04
C LEU A 3 35.52 -15.00 8.07
N LYS A 4 34.91 -16.16 8.38
CA LYS A 4 34.98 -17.37 7.55
C LYS A 4 34.03 -17.29 6.36
N SER A 5 32.93 -16.60 6.57
CA SER A 5 31.84 -16.45 5.59
C SER A 5 31.14 -15.11 5.86
N PHE A 6 30.76 -14.42 4.81
CA PHE A 6 29.96 -13.18 4.91
C PHE A 6 29.22 -12.92 3.61
N TYR A 7 28.16 -12.11 3.73
CA TYR A 7 27.35 -11.65 2.60
C TYR A 7 27.65 -10.17 2.35
N PHE A 8 27.71 -9.80 1.08
CA PHE A 8 27.97 -8.42 0.67
C PHE A 8 27.23 -8.07 -0.62
N GLU A 9 27.09 -6.78 -0.84
CA GLU A 9 26.51 -6.23 -2.05
C GLU A 9 27.60 -5.57 -2.89
N TYR A 10 27.57 -5.84 -4.19
CA TYR A 10 28.46 -5.20 -5.14
C TYR A 10 27.75 -5.04 -6.47
N ASN A 11 27.81 -3.82 -7.04
CA ASN A 11 27.24 -3.47 -8.33
C ASN A 11 25.76 -3.90 -8.45
N TYR A 12 24.97 -3.58 -7.42
CA TYR A 12 23.54 -3.90 -7.30
C TYR A 12 23.21 -5.39 -7.29
N ALA A 13 24.14 -6.26 -6.95
CA ALA A 13 23.92 -7.68 -6.80
C ALA A 13 24.40 -8.15 -5.42
N MET A 14 23.83 -9.24 -4.93
CA MET A 14 24.19 -9.83 -3.64
C MET A 14 25.08 -11.04 -3.84
N TYR A 15 26.10 -11.13 -3.01
CA TYR A 15 27.12 -12.18 -3.07
C TYR A 15 27.34 -12.83 -1.72
N HIS A 16 27.73 -14.08 -1.74
CA HIS A 16 28.21 -14.83 -0.60
C HIS A 16 29.69 -15.14 -0.79
N PHE A 17 30.52 -14.68 0.14
CA PHE A 17 31.91 -15.07 0.26
C PHE A 17 32.01 -16.20 1.26
N ASN A 18 32.73 -17.26 0.91
CA ASN A 18 33.05 -18.36 1.80
C ASN A 18 34.53 -18.72 1.69
N LEU A 19 35.17 -18.94 2.85
CA LEU A 19 36.54 -19.40 2.95
C LEU A 19 36.57 -20.80 3.60
N ASP A 20 37.06 -21.79 2.84
CA ASP A 20 37.36 -23.13 3.36
C ASP A 20 38.63 -23.04 4.20
N ILE A 21 38.47 -23.00 5.51
CA ILE A 21 39.58 -22.80 6.46
C ILE A 21 40.48 -24.03 6.51
N GLU A 22 39.93 -25.22 6.46
CA GLU A 22 40.74 -26.44 6.52
C GLU A 22 41.65 -26.54 5.30
N LYS A 23 41.07 -26.28 4.12
CA LYS A 23 41.84 -26.21 2.88
C LYS A 23 42.88 -25.10 2.90
N TYR A 24 42.48 -23.92 3.44
CA TYR A 24 43.41 -22.79 3.58
C TYR A 24 44.59 -23.08 4.49
N THR A 25 44.38 -23.69 5.65
CA THR A 25 45.45 -24.02 6.60
C THR A 25 46.40 -25.06 5.96
N LYS A 26 45.86 -26.14 5.41
CA LYS A 26 46.68 -27.15 4.70
C LYS A 26 47.47 -26.58 3.52
N LYS A 27 46.89 -25.62 2.80
CA LYS A 27 47.54 -24.97 1.66
C LYS A 27 48.64 -24.04 2.11
N LEU A 28 48.38 -23.24 3.21
CA LEU A 28 49.37 -22.33 3.77
C LEU A 28 50.58 -23.10 4.30
N GLU A 29 50.36 -24.17 5.06
CA GLU A 29 51.44 -25.08 5.54
C GLU A 29 52.30 -25.57 4.38
N LYS A 30 51.67 -26.07 3.29
CA LYS A 30 52.41 -26.52 2.09
C LYS A 30 53.23 -25.42 1.41
N ILE A 31 52.72 -24.18 1.41
CA ILE A 31 53.43 -23.01 0.84
C ILE A 31 54.58 -22.59 1.75
N GLU A 32 54.44 -22.73 3.07
CA GLU A 32 55.48 -22.42 4.03
C GLU A 32 56.61 -23.46 4.05
N GLU A 33 56.31 -24.73 3.74
CA GLU A 33 57.27 -25.81 3.64
C GLU A 33 57.99 -25.92 2.27
N ASP A 34 57.54 -25.15 1.26
CA ASP A 34 58.13 -25.19 -0.09
C ASP A 34 59.31 -24.21 -0.20
N GLU A 35 60.53 -24.79 -0.23
CA GLU A 35 61.78 -24.02 -0.35
C GLU A 35 61.84 -23.08 -1.57
N ASN A 36 61.11 -23.41 -2.65
CA ASN A 36 61.02 -22.57 -3.85
C ASN A 36 60.24 -21.27 -3.59
N GLN A 37 59.51 -21.16 -2.48
CA GLN A 37 58.68 -20.05 -2.12
C GLN A 37 59.24 -19.24 -0.90
N ASP A 38 60.45 -19.54 -0.45
CA ASP A 38 61.08 -18.86 0.66
C ASP A 38 61.33 -17.36 0.42
N HIS A 39 61.45 -16.97 -0.84
CA HIS A 39 61.61 -15.57 -1.23
C HIS A 39 60.29 -14.74 -1.10
N LEU A 40 59.14 -15.37 -0.82
CA LEU A 40 57.87 -14.69 -0.67
C LEU A 40 57.67 -14.19 0.77
N LEU A 41 57.16 -12.97 0.89
CA LEU A 41 56.72 -12.45 2.18
C LEU A 41 55.53 -13.24 2.73
N ASP A 42 55.41 -13.35 4.04
CA ASP A 42 54.24 -14.01 4.70
C ASP A 42 52.90 -13.53 4.18
N LYS A 43 52.82 -12.25 3.85
CA LYS A 43 51.59 -11.67 3.25
C LYS A 43 51.29 -12.27 1.91
N GLN A 44 52.28 -12.48 1.07
CA GLN A 44 52.14 -13.07 -0.27
C GLN A 44 51.79 -14.53 -0.19
N LYS A 45 52.42 -15.30 0.72
CA LYS A 45 52.09 -16.69 0.99
C LYS A 45 50.59 -16.86 1.40
N ARG A 46 50.13 -15.99 2.29
CA ARG A 46 48.73 -15.96 2.74
C ARG A 46 47.76 -15.57 1.63
N GLU A 47 48.09 -14.60 0.78
CA GLU A 47 47.28 -14.22 -0.37
C GLU A 47 47.17 -15.37 -1.41
N MET A 48 48.24 -16.08 -1.65
CA MET A 48 48.22 -17.23 -2.54
C MET A 48 47.32 -18.36 -2.00
N ALA A 49 47.48 -18.72 -0.73
CA ALA A 49 46.63 -19.71 -0.08
C ALA A 49 45.14 -19.29 -0.10
N LEU A 50 44.85 -17.97 0.13
CA LEU A 50 43.52 -17.46 0.14
C LEU A 50 42.82 -17.56 -1.22
N ARG A 51 43.53 -17.22 -2.30
CA ARG A 51 42.94 -17.23 -3.66
C ARG A 51 42.41 -18.57 -4.09
N GLU A 52 43.04 -19.68 -3.66
CA GLU A 52 42.63 -21.01 -4.01
C GLU A 52 41.55 -21.61 -3.09
N CYS A 53 41.37 -21.03 -1.91
CA CYS A 53 40.49 -21.57 -0.87
C CYS A 53 39.22 -20.71 -0.63
N GLN A 54 39.13 -19.61 -1.31
CA GLN A 54 37.95 -18.75 -1.28
C GLN A 54 36.98 -19.03 -2.42
N SER A 55 35.71 -18.83 -2.17
CA SER A 55 34.69 -18.86 -3.20
C SER A 55 33.79 -17.62 -3.07
N ILE A 56 33.49 -16.97 -4.19
CA ILE A 56 32.54 -15.88 -4.27
C ILE A 56 31.42 -16.35 -5.19
N ARG A 57 30.22 -16.38 -4.66
CA ARG A 57 29.04 -16.83 -5.39
C ARG A 57 27.98 -15.73 -5.39
N GLN A 58 27.45 -15.40 -6.55
CA GLN A 58 26.29 -14.52 -6.64
C GLN A 58 25.05 -15.26 -6.16
N ILE A 59 24.31 -14.67 -5.22
CA ILE A 59 23.07 -15.23 -4.66
C ILE A 59 21.82 -14.51 -5.14
N CYS A 60 21.97 -13.24 -5.56
CA CYS A 60 20.90 -12.52 -6.21
C CYS A 60 21.48 -11.53 -7.25
N SER A 61 20.83 -11.42 -8.39
CA SER A 61 21.24 -10.49 -9.46
C SER A 61 20.80 -9.05 -9.19
N SER A 62 20.11 -8.78 -8.08
CA SER A 62 19.65 -7.48 -7.63
C SER A 62 19.92 -7.31 -6.14
N SER A 63 20.10 -6.07 -5.68
CA SER A 63 20.12 -5.74 -4.26
C SER A 63 18.69 -5.78 -3.72
N ILE A 64 18.51 -6.38 -2.54
CA ILE A 64 17.24 -6.48 -1.83
C ILE A 64 17.42 -5.86 -0.45
N GLN A 65 16.96 -4.63 -0.28
CA GLN A 65 17.06 -3.90 0.98
C GLN A 65 15.74 -3.99 1.74
N PRO A 66 15.71 -4.57 2.95
CA PRO A 66 14.54 -4.56 3.81
C PRO A 66 14.23 -3.14 4.28
N LEU A 67 12.95 -2.75 4.28
CA LEU A 67 12.50 -1.43 4.69
C LEU A 67 11.69 -1.47 5.98
N TYR A 68 10.59 -2.19 5.98
CA TYR A 68 9.68 -2.29 7.12
C TYR A 68 8.72 -3.49 6.97
N PHE A 69 8.07 -3.79 8.07
CA PHE A 69 7.05 -4.81 8.19
C PHE A 69 5.68 -4.16 8.34
N VAL A 70 4.66 -4.78 7.77
CA VAL A 70 3.27 -4.40 7.89
C VAL A 70 2.47 -5.62 8.29
N ARG A 71 1.57 -5.46 9.24
CA ARG A 71 0.56 -6.46 9.57
C ARG A 71 -0.82 -5.87 9.30
N ASP A 72 -1.58 -6.51 8.43
CA ASP A 72 -2.98 -6.21 8.20
C ASP A 72 -3.78 -6.79 9.36
N SER A 73 -4.40 -5.93 10.17
CA SER A 73 -5.15 -6.34 11.35
C SER A 73 -6.45 -7.07 11.02
N VAL A 74 -6.99 -6.87 9.81
CA VAL A 74 -8.25 -7.48 9.36
C VAL A 74 -8.03 -8.87 8.81
N THR A 75 -7.04 -9.05 7.94
CA THR A 75 -6.75 -10.33 7.28
C THR A 75 -5.71 -11.16 8.02
N ASP A 76 -5.06 -10.60 9.04
CA ASP A 76 -3.91 -11.17 9.76
C ASP A 76 -2.74 -11.53 8.83
N GLN A 77 -2.70 -10.91 7.65
CA GLN A 77 -1.61 -11.11 6.70
C GLN A 77 -0.42 -10.21 7.02
N ALA A 78 0.77 -10.80 6.90
CA ALA A 78 2.03 -10.08 7.07
C ALA A 78 2.63 -9.73 5.71
N PHE A 79 3.11 -8.49 5.59
CA PHE A 79 3.79 -7.99 4.40
C PHE A 79 5.14 -7.40 4.78
N TYR A 80 6.17 -7.85 4.09
CA TYR A 80 7.53 -7.33 4.19
C TYR A 80 7.80 -6.42 3.00
N TYR A 81 8.13 -5.17 3.25
CA TYR A 81 8.45 -4.21 2.19
C TYR A 81 9.95 -4.17 1.94
N PHE A 82 10.30 -4.31 0.67
CA PHE A 82 11.67 -4.29 0.21
C PHE A 82 11.85 -3.25 -0.89
N LYS A 83 13.00 -2.60 -0.87
CA LYS A 83 13.53 -1.84 -1.99
C LYS A 83 14.41 -2.77 -2.81
N ILE A 84 14.03 -3.00 -4.05
CA ILE A 84 14.79 -3.84 -4.98
C ILE A 84 15.46 -2.93 -6.01
N THR A 85 16.77 -3.01 -6.07
CA THR A 85 17.58 -2.17 -6.97
C THR A 85 18.37 -3.03 -7.92
N SER A 86 18.32 -2.71 -9.21
CA SER A 86 19.16 -3.25 -10.27
C SER A 86 19.93 -2.12 -10.96
N LYS A 87 20.82 -2.45 -11.90
CA LYS A 87 21.57 -1.45 -12.67
C LYS A 87 20.69 -0.43 -13.42
N LYS A 88 19.46 -0.80 -13.75
CA LYS A 88 18.59 0.00 -14.64
C LYS A 88 17.41 0.63 -13.92
N GLN A 89 16.98 0.06 -12.83
CA GLN A 89 15.74 0.48 -12.17
C GLN A 89 15.69 0.07 -10.71
N GLU A 90 14.85 0.77 -9.99
CA GLU A 90 14.60 0.59 -8.57
C GLU A 90 13.08 0.55 -8.35
N THR A 91 12.62 -0.29 -7.43
CA THR A 91 11.21 -0.39 -7.06
C THR A 91 11.04 -0.74 -5.60
N ILE A 92 9.96 -0.28 -4.99
CA ILE A 92 9.52 -0.71 -3.65
C ILE A 92 8.34 -1.64 -3.83
N VAL A 93 8.43 -2.82 -3.26
CA VAL A 93 7.41 -3.86 -3.36
C VAL A 93 7.25 -4.62 -2.06
N ASN A 94 6.07 -5.21 -1.87
CA ASN A 94 5.81 -6.08 -0.75
C ASN A 94 5.92 -7.56 -1.12
N PHE A 95 6.29 -8.36 -0.14
CA PHE A 95 6.29 -9.82 -0.18
C PHE A 95 5.47 -10.35 0.99
N THR A 96 4.69 -11.38 0.75
CA THR A 96 4.05 -12.14 1.83
C THR A 96 5.04 -13.10 2.48
N SER A 97 4.72 -13.57 3.70
CA SER A 97 5.51 -14.61 4.38
C SER A 97 5.70 -15.85 3.51
N GLU A 98 4.66 -16.22 2.75
CA GLU A 98 4.74 -17.35 1.83
C GLU A 98 5.77 -17.13 0.72
N GLN A 99 5.84 -15.93 0.15
CA GLN A 99 6.74 -15.61 -0.97
C GLN A 99 8.22 -15.59 -0.56
N ILE A 100 8.53 -15.41 0.72
CA ILE A 100 9.90 -15.46 1.26
C ILE A 100 10.21 -16.77 1.98
N SER A 101 9.31 -17.76 1.98
CA SER A 101 9.48 -19.03 2.72
C SER A 101 10.44 -20.03 2.08
N SER A 102 10.78 -19.86 0.80
CA SER A 102 11.74 -20.72 0.11
C SER A 102 12.43 -20.00 -1.05
N PRO A 103 13.65 -20.43 -1.45
CA PRO A 103 14.38 -19.86 -2.58
C PRO A 103 13.57 -19.83 -3.88
N ALA A 104 12.80 -20.88 -4.15
CA ALA A 104 11.98 -20.99 -5.36
C ALA A 104 10.84 -19.93 -5.38
N LYS A 105 10.13 -19.75 -4.26
CA LYS A 105 9.06 -18.76 -4.13
C LYS A 105 9.60 -17.34 -4.19
N LEU A 106 10.72 -17.07 -3.52
CA LEU A 106 11.39 -15.77 -3.59
C LEU A 106 11.83 -15.44 -5.02
N LYS A 107 12.44 -16.40 -5.72
CA LYS A 107 12.83 -16.29 -7.13
C LYS A 107 11.63 -15.94 -8.01
N THR A 108 10.54 -16.68 -7.88
CA THR A 108 9.31 -16.44 -8.67
C THR A 108 8.77 -15.03 -8.44
N ARG A 109 8.73 -14.59 -7.19
CA ARG A 109 8.24 -13.25 -6.86
C ARG A 109 9.17 -12.16 -7.40
N LEU A 110 10.48 -12.29 -7.26
CA LEU A 110 11.47 -11.34 -7.79
C LEU A 110 11.32 -11.15 -9.31
N LEU A 111 11.22 -12.26 -10.06
CA LEU A 111 11.01 -12.22 -11.51
C LEU A 111 9.70 -11.51 -11.90
N SER A 112 8.67 -11.57 -11.06
CA SER A 112 7.38 -10.89 -11.33
C SER A 112 7.41 -9.39 -11.06
N VAL A 113 8.32 -8.90 -10.22
CA VAL A 113 8.35 -7.47 -9.81
C VAL A 113 9.43 -6.67 -10.52
N LEU A 114 10.53 -7.32 -10.92
CA LEU A 114 11.63 -6.64 -11.60
C LEU A 114 12.24 -7.53 -12.68
N SER A 115 12.24 -7.08 -13.93
CA SER A 115 12.82 -7.82 -15.04
C SER A 115 14.31 -8.10 -14.78
N GLY A 116 14.69 -9.39 -14.82
CA GLY A 116 16.05 -9.84 -14.58
C GLY A 116 16.47 -9.99 -13.11
N ALA A 117 15.61 -9.65 -12.14
CA ALA A 117 15.87 -9.96 -10.75
C ALA A 117 15.72 -11.46 -10.50
N ASN A 118 16.79 -12.11 -10.09
CA ASN A 118 16.84 -13.55 -9.96
C ASN A 118 17.59 -13.97 -8.69
N TRP A 119 16.92 -14.78 -7.85
CA TRP A 119 17.53 -15.41 -6.69
C TRP A 119 18.15 -16.73 -7.11
N THR A 120 19.43 -16.91 -6.83
CA THR A 120 20.21 -18.12 -7.10
C THR A 120 20.80 -18.75 -5.84
N GLY A 121 20.55 -18.10 -4.67
CA GLY A 121 20.96 -18.59 -3.37
C GLY A 121 20.23 -19.89 -2.97
N ASN A 122 20.86 -20.68 -2.12
CA ASN A 122 20.26 -21.87 -1.52
C ASN A 122 19.45 -21.52 -0.27
N GLN A 123 18.97 -22.54 0.47
CA GLN A 123 18.18 -22.33 1.70
C GLN A 123 18.98 -21.62 2.79
N ASN A 124 20.26 -21.95 2.99
CA ASN A 124 21.09 -21.28 4.00
C ASN A 124 21.29 -19.79 3.69
N ASP A 125 21.39 -19.42 2.41
CA ASP A 125 21.47 -18.02 2.00
C ASP A 125 20.17 -17.29 2.28
N LEU A 126 19.04 -17.95 2.07
CA LEU A 126 17.73 -17.38 2.39
C LEU A 126 17.54 -17.25 3.91
N ASP A 127 17.91 -18.26 4.69
CA ASP A 127 17.81 -18.21 6.15
C ASP A 127 18.65 -17.06 6.71
N HIS A 128 19.86 -16.87 6.19
CA HIS A 128 20.67 -15.70 6.53
C HIS A 128 20.01 -14.38 6.11
N PHE A 129 19.40 -14.33 4.94
CA PHE A 129 18.66 -13.14 4.50
C PHE A 129 17.47 -12.85 5.45
N ILE A 130 16.76 -13.89 5.91
CA ILE A 130 15.66 -13.77 6.86
C ILE A 130 16.12 -13.18 8.19
N THR A 131 17.32 -13.54 8.70
CA THR A 131 17.84 -12.93 9.95
C THR A 131 17.97 -11.41 9.85
N ARG A 132 18.17 -10.84 8.66
CA ARG A 132 18.24 -9.39 8.42
C ARG A 132 16.89 -8.68 8.52
N ILE A 133 15.78 -9.42 8.51
CA ILE A 133 14.43 -8.87 8.58
C ILE A 133 13.75 -9.10 9.94
N GLU A 134 14.43 -9.71 10.91
CA GLU A 134 13.88 -9.99 12.25
C GLU A 134 13.55 -8.70 13.02
N ASP A 135 14.37 -7.66 12.89
CA ASP A 135 14.23 -6.38 13.62
C ASP A 135 13.60 -5.27 12.77
N LEU A 136 12.81 -5.62 11.76
CA LEU A 136 12.16 -4.59 10.96
C LEU A 136 11.12 -3.82 11.78
N LYS A 137 11.17 -2.49 11.64
CA LYS A 137 10.13 -1.63 12.21
C LYS A 137 8.76 -1.96 11.63
N THR A 138 7.74 -1.89 12.47
CA THR A 138 6.36 -2.05 12.04
C THR A 138 5.77 -0.70 11.66
N VAL A 139 5.18 -0.62 10.45
CA VAL A 139 4.40 0.51 9.98
C VAL A 139 2.92 0.19 10.14
N LEU A 140 2.16 1.11 10.74
CA LEU A 140 0.72 0.97 10.95
C LEU A 140 -0.01 1.08 9.60
N THR A 141 -1.05 0.28 9.42
CA THR A 141 -1.83 0.29 8.19
C THR A 141 -3.28 0.64 8.41
N ILE A 142 -3.86 1.22 7.36
CA ILE A 142 -5.30 1.41 7.20
C ILE A 142 -5.72 0.87 5.83
N ASP A 143 -6.93 0.35 5.72
CA ASP A 143 -7.44 -0.31 4.50
C ASP A 143 -8.28 0.62 3.64
N PHE A 144 -8.41 1.87 4.01
CA PHE A 144 -9.23 2.86 3.34
C PHE A 144 -8.44 4.11 2.94
N VAL A 145 -9.07 4.96 2.16
CA VAL A 145 -8.59 6.31 1.83
C VAL A 145 -9.50 7.31 2.55
N GLY A 146 -8.91 8.31 3.21
CA GLY A 146 -9.64 9.35 3.91
C GLY A 146 -9.24 9.53 5.37
N TYR A 147 -10.19 9.82 6.24
CA TYR A 147 -9.91 10.17 7.63
C TYR A 147 -9.77 8.95 8.53
N SER A 148 -8.63 8.83 9.15
CA SER A 148 -8.42 7.87 10.25
C SER A 148 -8.69 8.54 11.58
N ARG A 149 -9.74 8.09 12.28
CA ARG A 149 -10.12 8.57 13.61
C ARG A 149 -9.02 8.27 14.63
N GLU A 150 -8.42 7.09 14.57
CA GLU A 150 -7.34 6.67 15.47
C GLU A 150 -6.13 7.60 15.37
N HIS A 151 -5.79 8.04 14.15
CA HIS A 151 -4.62 8.87 13.89
C HIS A 151 -4.96 10.36 13.77
N GLU A 152 -6.23 10.75 13.84
CA GLU A 152 -6.70 12.12 13.60
C GLU A 152 -6.16 12.72 12.30
N THR A 153 -6.06 11.92 11.25
CA THR A 153 -5.33 12.28 10.04
C THR A 153 -6.06 11.77 8.80
N TYR A 154 -6.15 12.61 7.77
CA TYR A 154 -6.57 12.16 6.45
C TYR A 154 -5.38 11.51 5.75
N ILE A 155 -5.58 10.32 5.20
CA ILE A 155 -4.54 9.57 4.53
C ILE A 155 -5.00 9.25 3.12
N PHE A 156 -4.21 9.72 2.15
CA PHE A 156 -4.40 9.51 0.73
C PHE A 156 -3.19 8.76 0.16
N GLU A 157 -3.24 8.36 -1.11
CA GLU A 157 -2.17 7.58 -1.72
C GLU A 157 -0.78 8.25 -1.61
N LYS A 158 -0.71 9.57 -1.87
CA LYS A 158 0.58 10.31 -1.92
C LYS A 158 0.74 11.37 -0.84
N TYR A 159 -0.31 11.66 -0.11
CA TYR A 159 -0.33 12.73 0.89
C TYR A 159 -1.15 12.30 2.10
N ALA A 160 -0.70 12.72 3.27
CA ALA A 160 -1.52 12.75 4.48
C ALA A 160 -1.79 14.22 4.87
N VAL A 161 -2.92 14.47 5.55
CA VAL A 161 -3.25 15.79 6.07
C VAL A 161 -3.55 15.67 7.56
N HIS A 162 -2.68 16.26 8.37
CA HIS A 162 -2.83 16.29 9.83
C HIS A 162 -2.94 17.73 10.31
N LYS A 163 -4.06 18.09 10.96
CA LYS A 163 -4.31 19.45 11.48
C LYS A 163 -4.02 20.56 10.46
N GLY A 164 -4.46 20.37 9.21
CA GLY A 164 -4.27 21.32 8.12
C GLY A 164 -2.88 21.29 7.45
N GLN A 165 -1.94 20.51 7.95
CA GLN A 165 -0.62 20.35 7.34
C GLN A 165 -0.62 19.17 6.37
N VAL A 166 -0.13 19.40 5.15
CA VAL A 166 0.02 18.39 4.13
C VAL A 166 1.39 17.72 4.28
N ILE A 167 1.39 16.42 4.46
CA ILE A 167 2.58 15.58 4.66
C ILE A 167 2.72 14.69 3.42
N PRO A 168 3.77 14.85 2.61
CA PRO A 168 4.00 13.97 1.46
C PRO A 168 4.44 12.58 1.94
N ILE A 169 4.17 11.57 1.11
CA ILE A 169 4.72 10.23 1.31
C ILE A 169 6.24 10.30 1.23
N ASN A 170 6.94 9.55 2.08
CA ASN A 170 8.40 9.55 2.09
C ASN A 170 8.99 8.58 1.04
N GLU A 171 10.31 8.56 0.95
CA GLU A 171 11.06 7.68 0.03
C GLU A 171 10.88 6.18 0.29
N HIS A 172 10.34 5.80 1.45
CA HIS A 172 10.07 4.41 1.84
C HIS A 172 8.59 4.03 1.73
N ASP A 173 7.77 4.91 1.11
CA ASP A 173 6.36 4.65 0.81
C ASP A 173 5.45 4.54 2.05
N PHE A 174 5.65 5.42 3.05
CA PHE A 174 4.76 5.63 4.20
C PHE A 174 4.81 7.08 4.69
N PHE A 175 3.86 7.46 5.56
CA PHE A 175 3.77 8.80 6.15
C PHE A 175 4.33 8.81 7.58
N LYS A 176 5.10 9.85 7.92
CA LYS A 176 5.48 10.15 9.31
C LYS A 176 4.54 11.20 9.87
N VAL A 177 3.61 10.79 10.72
CA VAL A 177 2.66 11.67 11.39
C VAL A 177 2.99 11.68 12.88
N LYS A 178 3.53 12.78 13.39
CA LYS A 178 4.07 12.85 14.76
C LYS A 178 5.14 11.75 15.00
N ARG A 179 4.84 10.80 15.90
CA ARG A 179 5.69 9.65 16.23
C ARG A 179 5.24 8.34 15.56
N GLN A 180 4.20 8.40 14.75
CA GLN A 180 3.63 7.22 14.08
C GLN A 180 4.07 7.17 12.63
N GLU A 181 4.28 5.97 12.14
CA GLU A 181 4.53 5.67 10.73
C GLU A 181 3.30 4.94 10.21
N ILE A 182 2.64 5.54 9.22
CA ILE A 182 1.31 5.10 8.76
C ILE A 182 1.32 4.92 7.25
N LYS A 183 0.66 3.88 6.77
CA LYS A 183 0.48 3.60 5.34
C LYS A 183 -0.96 3.18 5.08
N THR A 184 -1.53 3.64 3.96
CA THR A 184 -2.77 3.03 3.46
C THR A 184 -2.44 1.87 2.53
N LEU A 185 -3.18 0.77 2.66
CA LEU A 185 -3.16 -0.35 1.73
C LEU A 185 -4.15 -0.13 0.58
N ALA A 186 -5.07 0.82 0.74
CA ALA A 186 -6.04 1.18 -0.28
C ALA A 186 -5.44 2.12 -1.32
N SER A 187 -5.57 1.78 -2.59
CA SER A 187 -5.16 2.61 -3.74
C SER A 187 -6.34 3.35 -4.41
N SER A 188 -7.57 3.08 -3.98
CA SER A 188 -8.79 3.63 -4.55
C SER A 188 -9.73 4.12 -3.46
N PRO A 189 -10.36 5.29 -3.63
CA PRO A 189 -10.26 6.19 -4.79
C PRO A 189 -8.96 7.00 -4.82
N ALA A 190 -8.40 7.20 -6.00
CA ALA A 190 -7.26 8.10 -6.17
C ALA A 190 -7.69 9.56 -5.97
N ILE A 191 -7.03 10.26 -5.05
CA ILE A 191 -7.27 11.68 -4.78
C ILE A 191 -6.01 12.47 -5.11
N THR A 192 -6.15 13.42 -6.04
CA THR A 192 -5.06 14.30 -6.44
C THR A 192 -5.11 15.59 -5.64
N LEU A 193 -4.12 15.81 -4.80
CA LEU A 193 -3.92 17.07 -4.09
C LEU A 193 -2.82 17.88 -4.77
N ASN A 194 -2.99 19.19 -4.82
CA ASN A 194 -1.93 20.11 -5.21
C ASN A 194 -1.64 21.08 -4.04
N PRO A 195 -0.69 20.73 -3.16
CA PRO A 195 -0.42 21.52 -1.96
C PRO A 195 0.18 22.91 -2.26
N LYS A 196 0.66 23.13 -3.50
CA LYS A 196 1.25 24.41 -3.91
C LYS A 196 0.22 25.38 -4.50
N LYS A 197 -0.98 24.90 -4.81
CA LYS A 197 -2.02 25.73 -5.41
C LYS A 197 -2.90 26.33 -4.33
N GLN A 198 -2.98 27.65 -4.28
CA GLN A 198 -3.93 28.35 -3.41
C GLN A 198 -5.37 28.09 -3.87
N PHE A 199 -6.29 28.08 -2.91
CA PHE A 199 -7.71 27.98 -3.21
C PHE A 199 -8.18 29.25 -3.94
N ASP A 200 -8.79 29.06 -5.12
CA ASP A 200 -9.37 30.14 -5.91
C ASP A 200 -10.90 30.07 -5.80
N PRO A 201 -11.56 31.06 -5.14
CA PRO A 201 -12.99 31.08 -4.99
C PRO A 201 -13.74 31.68 -6.20
N SER A 202 -13.06 32.11 -7.26
CA SER A 202 -13.67 32.85 -8.39
C SER A 202 -14.81 32.09 -9.08
N TRP A 203 -14.79 30.75 -9.06
CA TRP A 203 -15.86 29.91 -9.60
C TRP A 203 -17.18 29.95 -8.84
N TRP A 204 -17.21 30.50 -7.64
CA TRP A 204 -18.40 30.49 -6.76
C TRP A 204 -19.61 31.22 -7.36
N ASN A 205 -19.40 32.39 -7.92
CA ASN A 205 -20.46 33.16 -8.52
C ASN A 205 -21.12 32.46 -9.71
N ASP A 206 -20.31 31.81 -10.54
CA ASP A 206 -20.81 31.04 -11.68
C ASP A 206 -21.54 29.79 -11.23
N PHE A 207 -21.01 29.10 -10.22
CA PHE A 207 -21.69 27.97 -9.61
C PHE A 207 -23.05 28.34 -9.07
N HIS A 208 -23.14 29.46 -8.32
CA HIS A 208 -24.39 29.96 -7.78
C HIS A 208 -25.41 30.32 -8.87
N LYS A 209 -24.97 31.01 -9.93
CA LYS A 209 -25.84 31.36 -11.08
C LYS A 209 -26.40 30.14 -11.77
N VAL A 210 -25.59 29.09 -11.96
CA VAL A 210 -25.97 27.88 -12.72
C VAL A 210 -26.77 26.90 -11.86
N ARG A 211 -26.45 26.73 -10.60
CA ARG A 211 -26.99 25.69 -9.73
C ARG A 211 -27.97 26.17 -8.67
N GLY A 212 -27.99 27.49 -8.42
CA GLY A 212 -28.89 28.12 -7.46
C GLY A 212 -28.73 27.57 -6.03
N ALA A 213 -29.73 27.82 -5.19
CA ALA A 213 -29.74 27.42 -3.79
C ALA A 213 -29.61 25.89 -3.59
N LYS A 214 -30.27 25.10 -4.44
CA LYS A 214 -30.19 23.62 -4.37
C LYS A 214 -28.76 23.11 -4.59
N GLY A 215 -28.04 23.73 -5.53
CA GLY A 215 -26.62 23.38 -5.76
C GLY A 215 -25.73 23.76 -4.58
N ILE A 216 -26.01 24.89 -3.91
CA ILE A 216 -25.29 25.32 -2.70
C ILE A 216 -25.50 24.31 -1.57
N VAL A 217 -26.74 23.85 -1.34
CA VAL A 217 -27.04 22.84 -0.32
C VAL A 217 -26.28 21.53 -0.62
N ALA A 218 -26.30 21.09 -1.88
CA ALA A 218 -25.57 19.90 -2.30
C ALA A 218 -24.05 20.04 -2.08
N LEU A 219 -23.48 21.18 -2.41
CA LEU A 219 -22.06 21.46 -2.19
C LEU A 219 -21.72 21.53 -0.70
N ALA A 220 -22.56 22.16 0.11
CA ALA A 220 -22.36 22.23 1.56
C ALA A 220 -22.39 20.85 2.20
N TRP A 221 -23.34 20.00 1.80
CA TRP A 221 -23.38 18.59 2.23
C TRP A 221 -22.11 17.86 1.79
N TRP A 222 -21.71 18.00 0.53
CA TRP A 222 -20.50 17.36 0.01
C TRP A 222 -19.25 17.75 0.79
N MET A 223 -19.10 19.04 1.08
CA MET A 223 -17.98 19.55 1.90
C MET A 223 -18.08 19.06 3.35
N GLY A 224 -19.29 19.03 3.92
CA GLY A 224 -19.54 18.51 5.27
C GLY A 224 -19.19 17.04 5.41
N SER A 225 -19.34 16.23 4.33
CA SER A 225 -19.01 14.81 4.37
C SER A 225 -17.53 14.52 4.67
N TYR A 226 -16.62 15.47 4.39
CA TYR A 226 -15.23 15.38 4.80
C TYR A 226 -15.04 15.45 6.32
N PHE A 227 -16.05 15.90 7.04
CA PHE A 227 -16.06 16.05 8.50
C PHE A 227 -17.15 15.19 9.15
N ALA A 228 -17.63 14.15 8.45
CA ALA A 228 -18.75 13.36 8.91
C ALA A 228 -18.51 12.74 10.30
N GLU A 229 -17.30 12.22 10.58
CA GLU A 229 -16.92 11.69 11.89
C GLU A 229 -16.96 12.77 12.98
N GLN A 230 -16.43 13.95 12.70
CA GLN A 230 -16.42 15.08 13.63
C GLN A 230 -17.86 15.60 13.88
N ILE A 231 -18.67 15.64 12.83
CA ILE A 231 -20.08 16.06 12.93
C ILE A 231 -20.88 15.02 13.73
N ARG A 232 -20.69 13.74 13.48
CA ARG A 232 -21.33 12.66 14.26
C ARG A 232 -20.92 12.67 15.73
N ALA A 233 -19.67 13.00 16.03
CA ALA A 233 -19.19 13.14 17.40
C ALA A 233 -19.95 14.24 18.17
N MET A 234 -20.41 15.29 17.49
CA MET A 234 -21.17 16.42 18.10
C MET A 234 -22.68 16.21 18.04
N HIS A 235 -23.19 15.62 16.96
CA HIS A 235 -24.62 15.58 16.64
C HIS A 235 -25.19 14.15 16.55
N SER A 236 -24.37 13.13 16.82
CA SER A 236 -24.71 11.70 16.76
C SER A 236 -25.14 11.18 15.37
N SER A 237 -25.11 12.02 14.34
CA SER A 237 -25.54 11.63 13.00
C SER A 237 -24.94 12.51 11.91
N TYR A 238 -24.93 12.00 10.68
CA TYR A 238 -24.68 12.77 9.46
C TYR A 238 -25.67 12.34 8.40
N PRO A 239 -26.50 13.26 7.83
CA PRO A 239 -27.60 12.90 6.95
C PRO A 239 -27.12 12.42 5.59
N PHE A 240 -27.86 11.52 4.96
CA PHE A 240 -27.73 11.23 3.54
C PHE A 240 -28.29 12.39 2.72
N MET A 241 -27.78 12.53 1.50
CA MET A 241 -28.30 13.48 0.53
C MET A 241 -28.83 12.73 -0.69
N GLU A 242 -30.08 12.96 -1.01
CA GLU A 242 -30.69 12.45 -2.22
C GLU A 242 -30.82 13.57 -3.27
N MET A 243 -30.41 13.31 -4.49
CA MET A 243 -30.56 14.22 -5.63
C MET A 243 -31.60 13.68 -6.59
N VAL A 244 -32.82 14.22 -6.53
CA VAL A 244 -33.96 13.87 -7.37
C VAL A 244 -34.17 14.94 -8.44
N GLY A 245 -34.63 14.52 -9.62
CA GLY A 245 -34.94 15.40 -10.74
C GLY A 245 -35.08 14.60 -12.05
N GLU A 246 -35.64 15.25 -13.07
CA GLU A 246 -35.85 14.68 -14.39
C GLU A 246 -34.53 14.18 -15.02
N ALA A 247 -34.66 13.29 -16.00
CA ALA A 247 -33.53 12.88 -16.84
C ALA A 247 -32.89 14.15 -17.46
N SER A 248 -31.58 14.14 -17.60
CA SER A 248 -30.79 15.26 -18.13
C SER A 248 -30.82 16.56 -17.33
N ALA A 249 -31.41 16.61 -16.13
CA ALA A 249 -31.38 17.79 -15.24
C ALA A 249 -29.98 18.14 -14.69
N GLY A 250 -28.94 17.42 -15.07
CA GLY A 250 -27.55 17.72 -14.72
C GLY A 250 -27.11 17.18 -13.35
N LYS A 251 -27.80 16.22 -12.76
CA LYS A 251 -27.44 15.55 -11.48
C LYS A 251 -26.04 14.95 -11.52
N SER A 252 -25.75 14.12 -12.51
CA SER A 252 -24.43 13.47 -12.66
C SER A 252 -23.32 14.49 -12.89
N ARG A 253 -23.59 15.55 -13.66
CA ARG A 253 -22.63 16.66 -13.85
C ARG A 253 -22.34 17.43 -12.59
N LEU A 254 -23.32 17.56 -11.69
CA LEU A 254 -23.10 18.17 -10.38
C LEU A 254 -22.20 17.30 -9.50
N SER A 255 -22.49 15.98 -9.42
CA SER A 255 -21.65 15.03 -8.69
C SER A 255 -20.22 14.98 -9.22
N GLU A 256 -20.06 14.96 -10.55
CA GLU A 256 -18.75 14.99 -11.21
C GLU A 256 -17.97 16.29 -10.86
N LEU A 257 -18.64 17.44 -10.91
CA LEU A 257 -18.02 18.71 -10.54
C LEU A 257 -17.56 18.72 -9.09
N MET A 258 -18.40 18.28 -8.15
CA MET A 258 -18.05 18.17 -6.74
C MET A 258 -16.89 17.18 -6.51
N GLY A 259 -16.90 16.04 -7.19
CA GLY A 259 -15.81 15.08 -7.17
C GLY A 259 -14.48 15.67 -7.66
N LYS A 260 -14.50 16.35 -8.80
CA LYS A 260 -13.29 17.02 -9.35
C LYS A 260 -12.74 18.10 -8.43
N ARG A 261 -13.60 18.85 -7.77
CA ARG A 261 -13.20 19.87 -6.77
C ARG A 261 -12.53 19.23 -5.55
N SER A 262 -12.86 17.99 -5.26
CA SER A 262 -12.29 17.19 -4.19
C SER A 262 -11.04 16.38 -4.60
N GLY A 263 -10.53 16.60 -5.81
CA GLY A 263 -9.38 15.86 -6.33
C GLY A 263 -9.70 14.47 -6.90
N ARG A 264 -10.98 14.08 -7.00
CA ARG A 264 -11.45 12.80 -7.57
C ARG A 264 -11.80 13.02 -9.04
N LYS A 265 -10.92 12.64 -9.97
CA LYS A 265 -11.10 12.97 -11.39
C LYS A 265 -12.20 12.16 -12.08
N ASP A 266 -12.31 10.87 -11.77
CA ASP A 266 -13.09 9.92 -12.57
C ASP A 266 -14.10 9.12 -11.73
N TYR A 267 -14.57 9.68 -10.63
CA TYR A 267 -15.51 9.00 -9.75
C TYR A 267 -16.96 9.33 -10.12
N GLU A 268 -17.64 8.36 -10.70
CA GLU A 268 -19.06 8.46 -11.08
C GLU A 268 -20.02 7.86 -10.04
N GLY A 269 -19.52 7.10 -9.08
CA GLY A 269 -20.32 6.32 -8.16
C GLY A 269 -20.55 4.89 -8.65
N PHE A 270 -21.43 4.14 -7.98
CA PHE A 270 -21.79 2.78 -8.36
C PHE A 270 -23.26 2.49 -8.13
N ASP A 271 -23.82 1.55 -8.92
CA ASP A 271 -25.17 1.04 -8.76
C ASP A 271 -25.14 -0.14 -7.78
N PRO A 272 -25.74 -0.01 -6.58
CA PRO A 272 -25.71 -1.09 -5.59
C PRO A 272 -26.47 -2.34 -6.03
N ASN A 273 -27.32 -2.26 -7.05
CA ASN A 273 -28.06 -3.41 -7.55
C ASN A 273 -27.30 -4.23 -8.59
N LYS A 274 -26.19 -3.70 -9.13
CA LYS A 274 -25.33 -4.41 -10.08
C LYS A 274 -24.21 -5.21 -9.43
N GLY A 275 -23.99 -5.05 -8.12
CA GLY A 275 -22.93 -5.73 -7.37
C GLY A 275 -23.44 -6.88 -6.51
N SER A 276 -22.50 -7.71 -6.00
CA SER A 276 -22.76 -8.58 -4.86
C SER A 276 -22.81 -7.75 -3.57
N PHE A 277 -23.52 -8.21 -2.55
CA PHE A 277 -23.52 -7.54 -1.24
C PHE A 277 -22.09 -7.32 -0.70
N ALA A 278 -21.22 -8.34 -0.76
CA ALA A 278 -19.84 -8.22 -0.36
C ALA A 278 -19.08 -7.11 -1.15
N GLY A 279 -19.35 -6.97 -2.45
CA GLY A 279 -18.76 -5.92 -3.28
C GLY A 279 -19.24 -4.52 -2.91
N ILE A 280 -20.53 -4.38 -2.55
CA ILE A 280 -21.12 -3.11 -2.11
C ILE A 280 -20.47 -2.64 -0.80
N TYR A 281 -20.42 -3.51 0.20
CA TYR A 281 -19.82 -3.17 1.50
C TYR A 281 -18.33 -2.89 1.40
N ARG A 282 -17.58 -3.64 0.58
CA ARG A 282 -16.18 -3.30 0.29
C ARG A 282 -16.02 -1.92 -0.36
N ASN A 283 -16.97 -1.50 -1.20
CA ASN A 283 -16.91 -0.16 -1.78
C ASN A 283 -17.18 0.93 -0.74
N PHE A 284 -18.04 0.69 0.24
CA PHE A 284 -18.23 1.62 1.36
C PHE A 284 -16.98 1.67 2.24
N GLY A 285 -16.41 0.51 2.60
CA GLY A 285 -15.22 0.42 3.44
C GLY A 285 -13.92 0.99 2.83
N LYS A 286 -13.90 1.28 1.52
CA LYS A 286 -12.73 1.88 0.86
C LYS A 286 -12.47 3.33 1.22
N VAL A 287 -13.45 4.01 1.81
CA VAL A 287 -13.36 5.45 2.11
C VAL A 287 -13.86 5.76 3.51
N SER A 288 -13.23 6.74 4.14
CA SER A 288 -13.67 7.31 5.42
C SER A 288 -13.69 8.84 5.31
N ASN A 289 -14.78 9.48 5.77
CA ASN A 289 -15.00 10.91 5.61
C ASN A 289 -14.83 11.40 4.16
N LEU A 290 -15.29 10.61 3.21
CA LEU A 290 -15.34 10.97 1.79
C LEU A 290 -16.71 10.60 1.23
N PRO A 291 -17.32 11.44 0.39
CA PRO A 291 -18.63 11.17 -0.17
C PRO A 291 -18.60 9.93 -1.08
N THR A 292 -19.56 9.06 -0.89
CA THR A 292 -19.83 7.92 -1.78
C THR A 292 -21.13 8.16 -2.53
N VAL A 293 -21.10 8.04 -3.85
CA VAL A 293 -22.26 8.28 -4.71
C VAL A 293 -22.88 6.95 -5.11
N LEU A 294 -24.16 6.76 -4.79
CA LEU A 294 -24.96 5.65 -5.27
C LEU A 294 -25.79 6.14 -6.45
N ILE A 295 -25.77 5.40 -7.54
CA ILE A 295 -26.51 5.70 -8.77
C ILE A 295 -27.63 4.70 -8.90
N GLU A 296 -28.87 5.14 -8.88
CA GLU A 296 -30.02 4.32 -9.21
C GLU A 296 -30.27 4.39 -10.73
N ALA A 297 -30.19 3.24 -11.40
CA ALA A 297 -30.56 3.18 -12.80
C ALA A 297 -32.10 3.16 -12.95
N ASP A 298 -32.62 3.97 -13.88
CA ASP A 298 -34.04 3.93 -14.25
C ASP A 298 -34.41 2.51 -14.70
N ARG A 299 -35.34 1.87 -13.99
CA ARG A 299 -35.76 0.49 -14.19
C ARG A 299 -37.08 0.37 -14.90
N ASN A 300 -37.50 1.38 -15.63
CA ASN A 300 -38.68 1.28 -16.47
C ASN A 300 -38.36 0.40 -17.65
N ASP A 301 -38.66 -0.89 -17.52
CA ASP A 301 -38.78 -1.78 -18.66
C ASP A 301 -39.94 -1.29 -19.55
N VAL A 302 -39.58 -0.93 -20.77
CA VAL A 302 -40.50 -0.48 -21.82
C VAL A 302 -41.57 -1.56 -22.16
N ASN A 303 -41.48 -2.76 -21.61
CA ASN A 303 -42.32 -3.93 -21.93
C ASN A 303 -43.19 -4.48 -20.78
N GLY A 304 -43.37 -3.75 -19.67
CA GLY A 304 -44.40 -4.12 -18.68
C GLY A 304 -44.21 -5.44 -17.92
N ASN A 305 -43.09 -6.13 -18.09
CA ASN A 305 -42.79 -7.39 -17.39
C ASN A 305 -41.92 -7.11 -16.15
N SER A 306 -42.50 -7.50 -15.02
CA SER A 306 -41.92 -7.63 -13.66
C SER A 306 -40.66 -6.80 -13.37
N VAL A 307 -40.86 -5.69 -12.67
CA VAL A 307 -39.81 -4.97 -11.94
C VAL A 307 -38.96 -5.98 -11.18
N GLN A 308 -37.72 -6.17 -11.60
CA GLN A 308 -36.77 -6.97 -10.86
C GLN A 308 -36.61 -6.30 -9.49
N LYS A 309 -37.10 -6.96 -8.42
CA LYS A 309 -37.03 -6.43 -7.06
C LYS A 309 -35.58 -6.01 -6.78
N SER A 310 -35.41 -4.79 -6.29
CA SER A 310 -34.12 -4.29 -5.82
C SER A 310 -33.49 -5.32 -4.88
N LYS A 311 -32.30 -5.79 -5.19
CA LYS A 311 -31.53 -6.66 -4.28
C LYS A 311 -31.02 -5.90 -3.08
N PHE A 312 -30.83 -4.60 -3.22
CA PHE A 312 -30.32 -3.72 -2.20
C PHE A 312 -31.48 -3.01 -1.48
N SER A 313 -31.50 -3.12 -0.14
CA SER A 313 -32.44 -2.39 0.71
C SER A 313 -31.79 -1.14 1.29
N TRP A 314 -32.42 0.00 1.10
CA TRP A 314 -31.96 1.27 1.70
C TRP A 314 -31.99 1.22 3.22
N ASP A 315 -32.78 0.34 3.83
CA ASP A 315 -32.81 0.13 5.29
C ASP A 315 -31.47 -0.34 5.85
N GLU A 316 -30.65 -1.00 5.03
CA GLU A 316 -29.31 -1.42 5.43
C GLU A 316 -28.35 -0.24 5.66
N LEU A 317 -28.64 0.94 5.12
CA LEU A 317 -27.85 2.14 5.34
C LEU A 317 -28.20 2.91 6.61
N LYS A 318 -29.24 2.50 7.36
CA LYS A 318 -29.65 3.21 8.57
C LYS A 318 -28.54 3.32 9.61
N ASP A 319 -27.73 2.28 9.74
CA ASP A 319 -26.62 2.28 10.68
C ASP A 319 -25.50 3.26 10.25
N MET A 320 -25.28 3.46 8.96
CA MET A 320 -24.33 4.46 8.46
C MET A 320 -24.70 5.90 8.83
N PHE A 321 -25.98 6.19 8.94
CA PHE A 321 -26.44 7.52 9.36
C PHE A 321 -25.88 7.90 10.73
N ASN A 322 -25.80 6.94 11.64
CA ASN A 322 -25.28 7.10 12.99
C ASN A 322 -23.79 6.75 13.12
N GLY A 323 -23.10 6.37 12.04
CA GLY A 323 -21.72 5.93 12.07
C GLY A 323 -21.52 4.59 12.77
N ARG A 324 -22.52 3.70 12.70
CA ARG A 324 -22.42 2.33 13.24
C ARG A 324 -21.94 1.35 12.18
N THR A 325 -21.39 0.23 12.63
CA THR A 325 -21.00 -0.88 11.74
C THR A 325 -22.19 -1.40 10.95
N ILE A 326 -22.08 -1.39 9.63
CA ILE A 326 -23.14 -1.83 8.72
C ILE A 326 -23.27 -3.35 8.76
N ARG A 327 -22.17 -4.05 8.67
CA ARG A 327 -22.11 -5.50 8.61
C ARG A 327 -20.72 -6.02 8.94
N THR A 328 -20.67 -7.13 9.68
CA THR A 328 -19.43 -7.89 9.89
C THR A 328 -19.44 -9.11 8.97
N MET A 329 -18.39 -9.32 8.18
CA MET A 329 -18.23 -10.49 7.32
C MET A 329 -17.02 -11.30 7.75
N GLY A 330 -17.20 -12.62 7.87
CA GLY A 330 -16.09 -13.54 8.10
C GLY A 330 -15.17 -13.60 6.89
N VAL A 331 -13.87 -13.43 7.09
CA VAL A 331 -12.82 -13.64 6.09
C VAL A 331 -12.30 -15.07 6.25
N LYS A 332 -11.87 -15.71 5.17
CA LYS A 332 -11.35 -17.10 5.20
C LYS A 332 -10.11 -17.31 6.08
N THR A 333 -9.43 -16.25 6.44
CA THR A 333 -8.35 -16.19 7.42
C THR A 333 -8.89 -15.57 8.71
N SER A 334 -8.48 -16.00 9.84
CA SER A 334 -8.92 -15.80 11.23
C SER A 334 -9.48 -14.42 11.67
N GLY A 335 -9.81 -13.50 10.81
CA GLY A 335 -10.36 -12.17 11.12
C GLY A 335 -11.75 -11.93 10.56
N ASN A 336 -12.44 -10.93 11.11
CA ASN A 336 -13.69 -10.41 10.60
C ASN A 336 -13.46 -9.03 9.97
N GLU A 337 -13.94 -8.84 8.75
CA GLU A 337 -13.96 -7.52 8.09
C GLU A 337 -15.17 -6.74 8.60
N THR A 338 -14.95 -5.56 9.18
CA THR A 338 -16.00 -4.67 9.69
C THR A 338 -16.04 -3.41 8.83
N HIS A 339 -17.23 -3.04 8.34
CA HIS A 339 -17.45 -1.84 7.54
C HIS A 339 -18.28 -0.84 8.36
N GLU A 340 -17.67 0.31 8.68
CA GLU A 340 -18.27 1.43 9.40
C GLU A 340 -18.63 2.60 8.48
#